data_10d5f32a40721ac69154873003b5d643
#
_entry.id   10d5f32a40721ac69154873003b5d643
#
_cell.length_a   1.000
_cell.length_b   1.000
_cell.length_c   1.000
_cell.angle_alpha   90.00
_cell.angle_beta   90.00
_cell.angle_gamma   90.00
#
_symmetry.space_group_name_H-M   'P 1'
#
loop_
_entity.id
_entity.type
_entity.pdbx_description
1 polymer ?
#
loop_
_entity_poly.entity_id
_entity_poly.type
_entity_poly.pdbx_seq_one_letter_code
_entity_poly.pdbx_strand_id
1 'polypeptide(L)'
;MAKVYYGDGFSICCSTHQIQFNDRQVTVRPKTLALIIELIKQQDNVVNKESLLAKVWDDVVCDEQVLFQTISEVRKIFGPIQVIQTYPRKGYAWIATVNCDPNRDKPSQITPRVDLGSENPLGLLLCWGKSKQALPLYFFTVSLLLIFLLFPSKPTALNEGTVIVLPVVNNVVGQDHLWVPLGAMDQLIGKLSRGAKVMSTEYVLPLVPQIKRTKAYSADELASVFNNTGANLIVESELSGSVHEYKLSYKLHFQHDVKVGVLFSDNVDEALISLAKTILVYQGGKVEQLRVKFESELKNEMIHRAIALQKEKQLVAANQLLISVLELEPKNNRVRLLLAQWFVEQKMLSRARELLDVAITQEEDKSQARLGRFYYWRAITLFDTAAEKAMLELDKSLTYSLKESDSLYLAYASLAKGKLYQLSGKMEKAETAFLNTLNFHRAIFCPMGISTAKLVLAEFYRENGNVALSDEFLMAARELVELHKLKIDHPIVNFND
;
A
#
# COMPACT_ATOMS: atom_id res chain seq x y z
N MET A 1 -0.76 47.16 -20.18
CA MET A 1 -1.79 47.22 -19.12
C MET A 1 -1.97 45.80 -18.57
N ALA A 2 -1.73 45.61 -17.27
CA ALA A 2 -1.85 44.29 -16.63
C ALA A 2 -3.34 43.98 -16.49
N LYS A 3 -3.77 42.89 -17.07
CA LYS A 3 -5.15 42.42 -17.00
C LYS A 3 -5.35 41.57 -15.75
N VAL A 4 -6.25 41.98 -14.86
CA VAL A 4 -6.57 41.26 -13.64
C VAL A 4 -8.04 40.82 -13.66
N TYR A 5 -8.28 39.54 -13.37
CA TYR A 5 -9.61 38.97 -13.26
C TYR A 5 -9.94 38.79 -11.78
N TYR A 6 -11.16 39.15 -11.37
CA TYR A 6 -11.65 39.05 -10.00
C TYR A 6 -12.90 38.14 -9.94
N GLY A 7 -12.91 37.21 -9.02
CA GLY A 7 -14.05 36.36 -8.70
C GLY A 7 -14.31 36.32 -7.20
N ASP A 8 -15.31 35.56 -6.78
CA ASP A 8 -15.65 35.38 -5.37
C ASP A 8 -14.51 34.70 -4.61
N GLY A 9 -13.77 35.50 -3.83
CA GLY A 9 -12.66 35.03 -3.00
C GLY A 9 -11.34 34.79 -3.74
N PHE A 10 -11.20 35.19 -5.03
CA PHE A 10 -9.95 35.05 -5.75
C PHE A 10 -9.66 36.20 -6.73
N SER A 11 -8.37 36.40 -7.05
CA SER A 11 -7.95 37.26 -8.14
C SER A 11 -6.84 36.59 -8.97
N ILE A 12 -6.83 36.86 -10.27
CA ILE A 12 -5.87 36.29 -11.24
C ILE A 12 -5.15 37.41 -11.92
N CYS A 13 -3.84 37.56 -11.70
CA CYS A 13 -3.00 38.55 -12.31
C CYS A 13 -2.26 37.96 -13.52
N CYS A 14 -2.56 38.44 -14.72
CA CYS A 14 -1.99 37.90 -15.94
C CYS A 14 -0.51 38.27 -16.13
N SER A 15 -0.04 39.40 -15.61
CA SER A 15 1.34 39.87 -15.80
C SER A 15 2.34 39.15 -14.88
N THR A 16 1.92 38.80 -13.67
CA THR A 16 2.79 38.15 -12.67
C THR A 16 2.61 36.63 -12.60
N HIS A 17 1.68 36.07 -13.38
CA HIS A 17 1.30 34.63 -13.32
C HIS A 17 0.89 34.17 -11.92
N GLN A 18 0.22 35.05 -11.17
CA GLN A 18 -0.16 34.82 -9.79
C GLN A 18 -1.67 34.75 -9.64
N ILE A 19 -2.10 33.78 -8.86
CA ILE A 19 -3.49 33.62 -8.40
C ILE A 19 -3.49 33.82 -6.90
N GLN A 20 -4.27 34.81 -6.44
CA GLN A 20 -4.54 35.00 -5.03
C GLN A 20 -5.88 34.36 -4.72
N PHE A 21 -5.89 33.47 -3.74
CA PHE A 21 -7.07 32.77 -3.28
C PHE A 21 -7.10 32.78 -1.74
N ASN A 22 -8.08 33.45 -1.17
CA ASN A 22 -8.10 33.83 0.25
C ASN A 22 -6.76 34.51 0.61
N ASP A 23 -6.08 34.10 1.68
CA ASP A 23 -4.78 34.64 2.10
C ASP A 23 -3.55 33.93 1.44
N ARG A 24 -3.79 33.10 0.42
CA ARG A 24 -2.73 32.37 -0.27
C ARG A 24 -2.49 32.94 -1.66
N GLN A 25 -1.22 33.18 -1.94
CA GLN A 25 -0.75 33.56 -3.27
C GLN A 25 0.00 32.39 -3.91
N VAL A 26 -0.41 31.99 -5.12
CA VAL A 26 0.17 30.85 -5.85
C VAL A 26 0.63 31.34 -7.22
N THR A 27 1.91 31.10 -7.55
CA THR A 27 2.44 31.32 -8.88
C THR A 27 2.14 30.10 -9.76
N VAL A 28 1.54 30.33 -10.92
CA VAL A 28 1.14 29.26 -11.86
C VAL A 28 1.99 29.24 -13.12
N ARG A 29 2.08 28.09 -13.75
CA ARG A 29 2.81 27.94 -15.01
C ARG A 29 2.13 28.73 -16.14
N PRO A 30 2.90 29.26 -17.14
CA PRO A 30 2.34 30.02 -18.25
C PRO A 30 1.19 29.34 -18.99
N LYS A 31 1.31 28.04 -19.28
CA LYS A 31 0.27 27.25 -19.95
C LYS A 31 -0.97 27.01 -19.06
N THR A 32 -0.78 26.87 -17.73
CA THR A 32 -1.89 26.80 -16.77
C THR A 32 -2.68 28.09 -16.73
N LEU A 33 -1.99 29.25 -16.72
CA LEU A 33 -2.64 30.55 -16.80
C LEU A 33 -3.35 30.75 -18.15
N ALA A 34 -2.72 30.37 -19.26
CA ALA A 34 -3.31 30.46 -20.60
C ALA A 34 -4.61 29.65 -20.70
N LEU A 35 -4.63 28.44 -20.11
CA LEU A 35 -5.84 27.60 -20.03
C LEU A 35 -6.95 28.29 -19.24
N ILE A 36 -6.65 28.84 -18.06
CA ILE A 36 -7.61 29.58 -17.24
C ILE A 36 -8.19 30.75 -18.01
N ILE A 37 -7.35 31.54 -18.66
CA ILE A 37 -7.77 32.73 -19.44
C ILE A 37 -8.66 32.32 -20.63
N GLU A 38 -8.31 31.22 -21.32
CA GLU A 38 -9.11 30.76 -22.46
C GLU A 38 -10.50 30.25 -22.00
N LEU A 39 -10.58 29.56 -20.87
CA LEU A 39 -11.86 29.14 -20.30
C LEU A 39 -12.70 30.31 -19.79
N ILE A 40 -12.08 31.34 -19.17
CA ILE A 40 -12.77 32.57 -18.71
C ILE A 40 -13.30 33.37 -19.88
N LYS A 41 -12.56 33.48 -20.99
CA LYS A 41 -13.03 34.19 -22.21
C LYS A 41 -14.31 33.56 -22.80
N GLN A 42 -14.50 32.29 -22.56
CA GLN A 42 -15.68 31.53 -23.02
C GLN A 42 -16.55 31.09 -21.84
N GLN A 43 -16.64 31.94 -20.82
CA GLN A 43 -17.42 31.70 -19.61
C GLN A 43 -18.82 31.18 -19.97
N ASP A 44 -19.31 30.18 -19.24
CA ASP A 44 -20.58 29.49 -19.40
C ASP A 44 -20.76 28.67 -20.70
N ASN A 45 -19.78 28.68 -21.60
CA ASN A 45 -19.77 27.83 -22.79
C ASN A 45 -18.85 26.62 -22.58
N VAL A 46 -19.27 25.46 -23.12
CA VAL A 46 -18.45 24.26 -23.10
C VAL A 46 -17.44 24.31 -24.24
N VAL A 47 -16.16 24.35 -23.88
CA VAL A 47 -15.07 24.32 -24.85
C VAL A 47 -14.57 22.89 -25.03
N ASN A 48 -14.50 22.41 -26.28
CA ASN A 48 -14.04 21.05 -26.53
C ASN A 48 -12.53 20.92 -26.30
N LYS A 49 -12.08 19.69 -26.08
CA LYS A 49 -10.69 19.39 -25.72
C LYS A 49 -9.70 19.76 -26.82
N GLU A 50 -10.03 19.45 -28.06
CA GLU A 50 -9.20 19.73 -29.22
C GLU A 50 -8.98 21.24 -29.39
N SER A 51 -10.03 22.05 -29.21
CA SER A 51 -9.95 23.52 -29.27
C SER A 51 -9.08 24.09 -28.14
N LEU A 52 -9.15 23.53 -26.92
CA LEU A 52 -8.30 23.94 -25.80
C LEU A 52 -6.83 23.58 -26.05
N LEU A 53 -6.56 22.39 -26.57
CA LEU A 53 -5.21 21.97 -26.94
C LEU A 53 -4.63 22.86 -28.03
N ALA A 54 -5.38 23.08 -29.10
CA ALA A 54 -4.92 23.93 -30.24
C ALA A 54 -4.67 25.38 -29.85
N LYS A 55 -5.42 25.94 -28.88
CA LYS A 55 -5.27 27.35 -28.47
C LYS A 55 -4.26 27.59 -27.36
N VAL A 56 -4.08 26.62 -26.48
CA VAL A 56 -3.19 26.78 -25.31
C VAL A 56 -1.81 26.17 -25.56
N TRP A 57 -1.71 25.13 -26.37
CA TRP A 57 -0.47 24.45 -26.72
C TRP A 57 -0.21 24.46 -28.23
N ASP A 58 -0.46 25.62 -28.86
CA ASP A 58 -0.26 25.86 -30.30
C ASP A 58 1.18 25.69 -30.80
N ASP A 59 2.14 25.77 -29.88
CA ASP A 59 3.58 25.65 -30.09
C ASP A 59 4.15 24.23 -29.88
N VAL A 60 3.33 23.28 -29.38
CA VAL A 60 3.79 21.93 -29.04
C VAL A 60 2.73 20.90 -29.37
N VAL A 61 3.12 19.80 -30.00
CA VAL A 61 2.22 18.64 -30.18
C VAL A 61 2.01 17.96 -28.83
N CYS A 62 0.84 18.16 -28.23
CA CYS A 62 0.48 17.64 -26.91
C CYS A 62 -0.70 16.66 -26.98
N ASP A 63 -0.67 15.64 -26.14
CA ASP A 63 -1.78 14.69 -25.93
C ASP A 63 -2.83 15.28 -24.97
N GLU A 64 -4.05 14.80 -25.02
CA GLU A 64 -5.15 15.15 -24.11
C GLU A 64 -4.77 15.07 -22.62
N GLN A 65 -3.80 14.25 -22.27
CA GLN A 65 -3.33 14.09 -20.90
C GLN A 65 -2.75 15.36 -20.30
N VAL A 66 -2.09 16.21 -21.10
CA VAL A 66 -1.54 17.48 -20.64
C VAL A 66 -2.67 18.43 -20.24
N LEU A 67 -3.77 18.42 -21.01
CA LEU A 67 -4.97 19.17 -20.68
C LEU A 67 -5.59 18.68 -19.36
N PHE A 68 -5.71 17.36 -19.17
CA PHE A 68 -6.28 16.79 -17.94
C PHE A 68 -5.46 17.12 -16.70
N GLN A 69 -4.12 17.07 -16.81
CA GLN A 69 -3.22 17.47 -15.73
C GLN A 69 -3.38 18.94 -15.38
N THR A 70 -3.44 19.80 -16.40
CA THR A 70 -3.58 21.25 -16.19
C THR A 70 -4.95 21.61 -15.60
N ILE A 71 -6.03 20.95 -16.01
CA ILE A 71 -7.36 21.08 -15.39
C ILE A 71 -7.32 20.64 -13.92
N SER A 72 -6.62 19.53 -13.62
CA SER A 72 -6.47 19.05 -12.24
C SER A 72 -5.66 20.03 -11.37
N GLU A 73 -4.60 20.65 -11.95
CA GLU A 73 -3.82 21.68 -11.27
C GLU A 73 -4.69 22.90 -10.94
N VAL A 74 -5.47 23.41 -11.91
CA VAL A 74 -6.39 24.52 -11.68
C VAL A 74 -7.36 24.21 -10.54
N ARG A 75 -7.99 23.05 -10.55
CA ARG A 75 -8.92 22.64 -9.48
C ARG A 75 -8.26 22.58 -8.10
N LYS A 76 -6.99 22.16 -8.03
CA LYS A 76 -6.25 22.15 -6.76
C LYS A 76 -5.93 23.55 -6.25
N ILE A 77 -5.64 24.49 -7.13
CA ILE A 77 -5.36 25.88 -6.77
C ILE A 77 -6.59 26.53 -6.14
N PHE A 78 -7.76 26.33 -6.73
CA PHE A 78 -9.02 26.93 -6.24
C PHE A 78 -9.67 26.11 -5.11
N GLY A 79 -9.17 24.91 -4.80
CA GLY A 79 -9.56 24.09 -3.64
C GLY A 79 -11.06 23.81 -3.59
N PRO A 80 -11.79 24.36 -2.60
CA PRO A 80 -13.21 24.04 -2.40
C PRO A 80 -14.14 24.73 -3.41
N ILE A 81 -13.66 25.76 -4.15
CA ILE A 81 -14.47 26.42 -5.16
C ILE A 81 -14.41 25.65 -6.47
N GLN A 82 -15.56 25.21 -6.95
CA GLN A 82 -15.65 24.55 -8.24
C GLN A 82 -15.66 25.61 -9.37
N VAL A 83 -14.47 25.89 -9.92
CA VAL A 83 -14.31 26.87 -11.01
C VAL A 83 -14.48 26.27 -12.40
N ILE A 84 -14.21 24.96 -12.57
CA ILE A 84 -14.28 24.25 -13.85
C ILE A 84 -15.20 23.04 -13.73
N GLN A 85 -16.21 23.00 -14.61
CA GLN A 85 -17.11 21.85 -14.78
C GLN A 85 -16.68 21.01 -15.98
N THR A 86 -16.71 19.68 -15.83
CA THR A 86 -16.48 18.71 -16.92
C THR A 86 -17.80 18.29 -17.52
N TYR A 87 -17.88 18.36 -18.83
CA TYR A 87 -18.98 17.81 -19.61
C TYR A 87 -18.50 16.56 -20.36
N PRO A 88 -18.94 15.35 -19.97
CA PRO A 88 -18.48 14.11 -20.57
C PRO A 88 -18.60 14.14 -22.11
N ARG A 89 -17.53 13.77 -22.82
CA ARG A 89 -17.42 13.76 -24.28
C ARG A 89 -17.54 15.13 -24.98
N LYS A 90 -17.81 16.22 -24.26
CA LYS A 90 -17.98 17.57 -24.83
C LYS A 90 -16.82 18.50 -24.51
N GLY A 91 -16.25 18.43 -23.31
CA GLY A 91 -15.15 19.29 -22.91
C GLY A 91 -15.28 19.91 -21.52
N TYR A 92 -14.86 21.16 -21.36
CA TYR A 92 -14.80 21.88 -20.09
C TYR A 92 -15.44 23.26 -20.20
N ALA A 93 -16.03 23.74 -19.11
CA ALA A 93 -16.54 25.10 -18.98
C ALA A 93 -16.08 25.75 -17.69
N TRP A 94 -15.78 27.04 -17.73
CA TRP A 94 -15.59 27.87 -16.55
C TRP A 94 -16.94 28.28 -15.98
N ILE A 95 -17.20 27.99 -14.72
CA ILE A 95 -18.51 28.22 -14.08
C ILE A 95 -18.50 29.25 -12.96
N ALA A 96 -17.31 29.70 -12.50
CA ALA A 96 -17.22 30.73 -11.49
C ALA A 96 -17.41 32.13 -12.10
N THR A 97 -18.15 33.01 -11.41
CA THR A 97 -18.36 34.40 -11.86
C THR A 97 -17.05 35.17 -11.81
N VAL A 98 -16.69 35.82 -12.92
CA VAL A 98 -15.44 36.57 -13.05
C VAL A 98 -15.69 37.91 -13.70
N ASN A 99 -15.18 39.00 -13.10
CA ASN A 99 -15.19 40.34 -13.62
C ASN A 99 -13.76 40.76 -14.02
N CYS A 100 -13.63 41.52 -15.10
CA CYS A 100 -12.34 42.02 -15.58
C CYS A 100 -12.27 43.52 -15.35
N ASP A 101 -11.31 43.98 -14.55
CA ASP A 101 -11.05 45.43 -14.38
C ASP A 101 -9.73 45.78 -15.11
N PRO A 102 -9.79 46.57 -16.20
CA PRO A 102 -8.62 46.95 -17.00
C PRO A 102 -7.71 47.99 -16.34
N ASN A 103 -8.09 48.57 -15.17
CA ASN A 103 -7.40 49.78 -14.66
C ASN A 103 -6.87 49.68 -13.21
N ARG A 104 -6.75 48.47 -12.61
CA ARG A 104 -6.28 48.35 -11.23
C ARG A 104 -4.89 47.70 -11.12
N ASP A 105 -3.88 48.57 -10.94
CA ASP A 105 -2.46 48.18 -10.88
C ASP A 105 -1.89 47.85 -9.50
N LYS A 106 -2.68 47.48 -8.46
CA LYS A 106 -2.11 47.02 -7.16
C LYS A 106 -3.07 46.08 -6.42
N PRO A 107 -2.55 45.03 -5.75
CA PRO A 107 -3.36 44.25 -4.82
C PRO A 107 -3.63 45.08 -3.56
N SER A 108 -4.82 45.64 -3.48
CA SER A 108 -5.28 46.29 -2.24
C SER A 108 -5.76 45.17 -1.27
N GLN A 109 -5.23 45.21 -0.05
CA GLN A 109 -5.80 44.46 1.07
C GLN A 109 -7.28 44.80 1.21
N ILE A 110 -8.14 43.85 0.99
CA ILE A 110 -9.59 44.00 1.22
C ILE A 110 -9.82 43.81 2.72
N THR A 111 -9.87 44.92 3.47
CA THR A 111 -10.54 44.95 4.74
C THR A 111 -12.05 44.91 4.47
N PRO A 112 -12.81 44.07 5.15
CA PRO A 112 -14.24 44.07 4.98
C PRO A 112 -14.80 45.39 5.60
N ARG A 113 -15.24 46.28 4.73
CA ARG A 113 -16.02 47.45 5.13
C ARG A 113 -17.47 46.97 5.38
N VAL A 114 -17.85 46.91 6.63
CA VAL A 114 -19.24 46.78 7.05
C VAL A 114 -19.88 48.13 6.82
N ASP A 115 -20.64 48.30 5.75
CA ASP A 115 -21.57 49.40 5.62
C ASP A 115 -22.77 49.14 6.53
N LEU A 116 -22.83 49.90 7.63
CA LEU A 116 -24.01 50.04 8.49
C LEU A 116 -25.06 50.89 7.76
N GLY A 117 -25.81 50.26 6.87
CA GLY A 117 -27.07 50.82 6.37
C GLY A 117 -28.19 50.51 7.37
N SER A 118 -28.65 51.54 8.01
CA SER A 118 -29.77 51.54 8.94
C SER A 118 -31.05 51.10 8.28
N GLU A 119 -31.57 49.93 8.62
CA GLU A 119 -33.03 49.69 8.67
C GLU A 119 -33.33 48.60 9.71
N ASN A 120 -34.04 49.02 10.75
CA ASN A 120 -34.49 48.15 11.83
C ASN A 120 -35.57 47.18 11.37
N PRO A 121 -35.41 45.89 11.62
CA PRO A 121 -36.54 45.02 11.86
C PRO A 121 -36.50 44.45 13.29
N LEU A 122 -36.58 45.30 14.28
CA LEU A 122 -36.77 44.93 15.67
C LEU A 122 -38.27 44.88 16.04
N GLY A 123 -39.10 44.39 15.13
CA GLY A 123 -40.54 44.38 15.29
C GLY A 123 -41.21 42.99 15.38
N LEU A 124 -40.49 41.86 15.24
CA LEU A 124 -41.16 40.56 15.09
C LEU A 124 -40.63 39.42 15.98
N LEU A 125 -39.84 39.71 17.03
CA LEU A 125 -39.31 38.67 17.95
C LEU A 125 -39.65 38.90 19.43
N LEU A 126 -40.70 39.70 19.75
CA LEU A 126 -41.11 39.96 21.11
C LEU A 126 -42.45 39.31 21.51
N CYS A 127 -42.85 38.21 20.86
CA CYS A 127 -44.07 37.48 21.26
C CYS A 127 -43.80 36.01 21.66
N TRP A 128 -42.65 35.68 22.22
CA TRP A 128 -42.46 34.39 22.88
C TRP A 128 -41.74 34.55 24.22
N GLY A 129 -42.40 35.27 25.09
CA GLY A 129 -42.09 35.33 26.52
C GLY A 129 -42.96 34.36 27.29
N LYS A 130 -42.32 33.57 28.15
CA LYS A 130 -42.87 32.72 29.22
C LYS A 130 -42.93 31.21 28.92
N SER A 131 -41.77 30.60 28.69
CA SER A 131 -41.58 29.25 29.16
C SER A 131 -40.13 29.11 29.69
N LYS A 132 -40.00 29.09 31.02
CA LYS A 132 -38.73 28.92 31.76
C LYS A 132 -38.12 27.54 31.61
N GLN A 133 -38.67 26.67 30.75
CA GLN A 133 -38.19 25.29 30.51
C GLN A 133 -37.43 25.10 29.17
N ALA A 134 -37.45 26.10 28.27
CA ALA A 134 -36.76 25.98 26.97
C ALA A 134 -35.28 26.40 27.01
N LEU A 135 -34.88 27.18 28.03
CA LEU A 135 -33.49 27.66 28.14
C LEU A 135 -32.43 26.57 28.34
N PRO A 136 -32.65 25.53 29.18
CA PRO A 136 -31.68 24.47 29.34
C PRO A 136 -31.54 23.57 28.09
N LEU A 137 -32.60 23.38 27.31
CA LEU A 137 -32.59 22.59 26.09
C LEU A 137 -31.78 23.30 24.98
N TYR A 138 -31.92 24.63 24.86
CA TYR A 138 -31.17 25.43 23.89
C TYR A 138 -29.68 25.47 24.24
N PHE A 139 -29.31 25.64 25.50
CA PHE A 139 -27.93 25.57 25.95
C PHE A 139 -27.35 24.18 25.75
N PHE A 140 -28.11 23.11 25.93
CA PHE A 140 -27.68 21.74 25.70
C PHE A 140 -27.44 21.45 24.20
N THR A 141 -28.32 21.92 23.31
CA THR A 141 -28.16 21.75 21.86
C THR A 141 -27.00 22.58 21.32
N VAL A 142 -26.82 23.82 21.77
CA VAL A 142 -25.71 24.70 21.41
C VAL A 142 -24.38 24.13 21.95
N SER A 143 -24.39 23.62 23.19
CA SER A 143 -23.22 22.96 23.79
C SER A 143 -22.83 21.67 23.02
N LEU A 144 -23.82 20.86 22.61
CA LEU A 144 -23.60 19.65 21.80
C LEU A 144 -23.04 20.00 20.40
N LEU A 145 -23.55 21.08 19.79
CA LEU A 145 -23.05 21.58 18.50
C LEU A 145 -21.64 22.15 18.64
N LEU A 146 -21.35 22.85 19.74
CA LEU A 146 -19.99 23.37 20.03
C LEU A 146 -18.99 22.24 20.30
N ILE A 147 -19.44 21.19 21.02
CA ILE A 147 -18.64 19.98 21.21
C ILE A 147 -18.33 19.29 19.87
N PHE A 148 -19.34 19.22 18.98
CA PHE A 148 -19.15 18.66 17.63
C PHE A 148 -18.20 19.49 16.74
N LEU A 149 -18.17 20.83 16.93
CA LEU A 149 -17.27 21.76 16.24
C LEU A 149 -15.85 21.80 16.85
N LEU A 150 -15.74 21.58 18.17
CA LEU A 150 -14.46 21.59 18.89
C LEU A 150 -13.73 20.25 18.86
N PHE A 151 -14.43 19.16 18.58
CA PHE A 151 -13.85 17.86 18.24
C PHE A 151 -14.07 17.62 16.75
N PRO A 152 -13.22 18.18 15.86
CA PRO A 152 -13.20 17.72 14.49
C PRO A 152 -12.99 16.22 14.59
N SER A 153 -13.92 15.44 14.05
CA SER A 153 -13.74 14.00 13.87
C SER A 153 -12.40 13.86 13.18
N LYS A 154 -11.37 13.41 13.93
CA LYS A 154 -10.12 12.97 13.30
C LYS A 154 -10.59 12.07 12.18
N PRO A 155 -10.09 12.27 10.94
CA PRO A 155 -10.37 11.32 9.88
C PRO A 155 -10.08 9.97 10.53
N THR A 156 -11.06 9.10 10.58
CA THR A 156 -10.94 7.74 11.10
C THR A 156 -9.66 7.23 10.52
N ALA A 157 -8.65 6.98 11.36
CA ALA A 157 -7.41 6.39 10.93
C ALA A 157 -7.85 5.15 10.15
N LEU A 158 -7.70 5.21 8.84
CA LEU A 158 -7.96 4.07 7.96
C LEU A 158 -7.18 2.94 8.61
N ASN A 159 -7.87 1.91 9.04
CA ASN A 159 -7.38 0.80 9.84
C ASN A 159 -5.92 0.53 9.55
N GLU A 160 -5.09 0.39 10.60
CA GLU A 160 -3.72 -0.11 10.51
C GLU A 160 -3.74 -1.54 9.95
N GLY A 161 -4.13 -1.66 8.68
CA GLY A 161 -4.28 -2.93 8.01
C GLY A 161 -3.03 -3.33 7.26
N THR A 162 -2.95 -4.61 6.96
CA THR A 162 -1.83 -5.16 6.21
C THR A 162 -1.95 -4.84 4.73
N VAL A 163 -0.85 -4.36 4.14
CA VAL A 163 -0.71 -4.06 2.71
C VAL A 163 -0.07 -5.24 1.99
N ILE A 164 -0.67 -5.66 0.89
CA ILE A 164 -0.09 -6.61 -0.07
C ILE A 164 0.32 -5.83 -1.33
N VAL A 165 1.55 -5.97 -1.76
CA VAL A 165 2.01 -5.46 -3.05
C VAL A 165 2.15 -6.64 -4.00
N LEU A 166 1.42 -6.61 -5.10
CA LEU A 166 1.51 -7.65 -6.14
C LEU A 166 2.69 -7.37 -7.08
N PRO A 167 3.22 -8.41 -7.78
CA PRO A 167 4.21 -8.21 -8.82
C PRO A 167 3.78 -7.15 -9.83
N VAL A 168 4.69 -6.25 -10.17
CA VAL A 168 4.42 -5.15 -11.10
C VAL A 168 4.28 -5.70 -12.51
N VAL A 169 3.20 -5.40 -13.19
CA VAL A 169 3.04 -5.74 -14.61
C VAL A 169 4.03 -4.90 -15.41
N ASN A 170 4.89 -5.55 -16.22
CA ASN A 170 5.90 -4.86 -17.01
C ASN A 170 5.49 -4.81 -18.48
N ASN A 171 5.13 -3.61 -18.96
CA ASN A 171 4.82 -3.30 -20.34
C ASN A 171 5.78 -2.24 -20.93
N VAL A 172 6.99 -2.10 -20.35
CA VAL A 172 8.04 -1.24 -20.90
C VAL A 172 8.62 -1.89 -22.14
N VAL A 173 8.86 -1.11 -23.17
CA VAL A 173 9.47 -1.58 -24.41
C VAL A 173 10.97 -1.76 -24.21
N GLY A 174 11.49 -2.96 -24.48
CA GLY A 174 12.91 -3.31 -24.35
C GLY A 174 13.17 -4.43 -23.33
N GLN A 175 14.40 -4.97 -23.35
CA GLN A 175 14.78 -6.10 -22.50
C GLN A 175 15.29 -5.69 -21.10
N ASP A 176 15.72 -4.45 -20.92
CA ASP A 176 16.42 -3.98 -19.72
C ASP A 176 15.52 -3.87 -18.46
N HIS A 177 14.24 -4.18 -18.59
CA HIS A 177 13.24 -4.04 -17.51
C HIS A 177 12.65 -5.38 -17.03
N LEU A 178 13.26 -6.50 -17.38
CA LEU A 178 12.77 -7.83 -16.99
C LEU A 178 12.81 -8.06 -15.46
N TRP A 179 13.58 -7.27 -14.74
CA TRP A 179 13.62 -7.25 -13.28
C TRP A 179 12.37 -6.61 -12.63
N VAL A 180 11.61 -5.78 -13.35
CA VAL A 180 10.53 -4.95 -12.83
C VAL A 180 9.47 -5.73 -12.05
N PRO A 181 8.95 -6.87 -12.51
CA PRO A 181 7.86 -7.54 -11.79
C PRO A 181 8.20 -7.83 -10.34
N LEU A 182 9.38 -8.34 -10.04
CA LEU A 182 9.79 -8.66 -8.67
C LEU A 182 10.60 -7.55 -8.01
N GLY A 183 11.56 -6.98 -8.74
CA GLY A 183 12.45 -5.97 -8.18
C GLY A 183 11.71 -4.68 -7.82
N ALA A 184 10.77 -4.22 -8.66
CA ALA A 184 9.96 -3.05 -8.35
C ALA A 184 8.94 -3.33 -7.24
N MET A 185 8.31 -4.52 -7.22
CA MET A 185 7.49 -4.99 -6.12
C MET A 185 8.27 -4.97 -4.80
N ASP A 186 9.44 -5.58 -4.76
CA ASP A 186 10.28 -5.67 -3.57
C ASP A 186 10.78 -4.30 -3.10
N GLN A 187 11.13 -3.41 -4.03
CA GLN A 187 11.46 -2.02 -3.71
C GLN A 187 10.30 -1.28 -3.09
N LEU A 188 9.10 -1.45 -3.62
CA LEU A 188 7.91 -0.81 -3.07
C LEU A 188 7.60 -1.35 -1.67
N ILE A 189 7.69 -2.67 -1.46
CA ILE A 189 7.58 -3.29 -0.14
C ILE A 189 8.61 -2.71 0.84
N GLY A 190 9.89 -2.65 0.44
CA GLY A 190 10.96 -2.11 1.29
C GLY A 190 10.77 -0.63 1.65
N LYS A 191 10.20 0.17 0.75
CA LYS A 191 9.86 1.57 1.01
C LYS A 191 8.67 1.69 1.97
N LEU A 192 7.64 0.87 1.80
CA LEU A 192 6.42 0.90 2.61
C LEU A 192 6.61 0.33 4.01
N SER A 193 7.46 -0.67 4.19
CA SER A 193 7.64 -1.40 5.48
C SER A 193 8.10 -0.52 6.65
N ARG A 194 8.55 0.69 6.37
CA ARG A 194 8.95 1.67 7.39
C ARG A 194 7.80 2.51 7.93
N GLY A 195 6.69 2.60 7.20
CA GLY A 195 5.56 3.47 7.53
C GLY A 195 4.21 2.77 7.51
N ALA A 196 4.16 1.51 7.07
CA ALA A 196 2.95 0.69 7.02
C ALA A 196 3.29 -0.78 7.29
N LYS A 197 2.30 -1.55 7.72
CA LYS A 197 2.41 -2.99 7.89
C LYS A 197 2.26 -3.64 6.51
N VAL A 198 3.37 -4.09 5.92
CA VAL A 198 3.42 -4.65 4.56
C VAL A 198 3.90 -6.09 4.61
N MET A 199 3.26 -6.98 3.87
CA MET A 199 3.72 -8.36 3.72
C MET A 199 4.99 -8.42 2.86
N SER A 200 5.93 -9.27 3.26
CA SER A 200 7.19 -9.43 2.54
C SER A 200 6.99 -10.11 1.18
N THR A 201 7.94 -9.90 0.28
CA THR A 201 7.95 -10.51 -1.05
C THR A 201 7.81 -12.03 -0.98
N GLU A 202 8.51 -12.69 -0.06
CA GLU A 202 8.50 -14.13 0.13
C GLU A 202 7.14 -14.68 0.56
N TYR A 203 6.35 -13.87 1.28
CA TYR A 203 4.98 -14.22 1.65
C TYR A 203 4.01 -14.08 0.46
N VAL A 204 4.21 -13.06 -0.38
CA VAL A 204 3.30 -12.77 -1.51
C VAL A 204 3.55 -13.71 -2.69
N LEU A 205 4.78 -14.11 -2.95
CA LEU A 205 5.14 -14.95 -4.11
C LEU A 205 4.36 -16.27 -4.22
N PRO A 206 4.13 -17.03 -3.13
CA PRO A 206 3.31 -18.25 -3.20
C PRO A 206 1.83 -17.99 -3.52
N LEU A 207 1.32 -16.80 -3.20
CA LEU A 207 -0.08 -16.42 -3.41
C LEU A 207 -0.38 -16.07 -4.87
N VAL A 208 0.65 -15.79 -5.66
CA VAL A 208 0.52 -15.32 -7.05
C VAL A 208 0.81 -16.46 -8.02
N PRO A 209 -0.16 -16.86 -8.88
CA PRO A 209 0.02 -17.98 -9.80
C PRO A 209 1.15 -17.76 -10.81
N GLN A 210 1.30 -16.52 -11.28
CA GLN A 210 2.29 -16.14 -12.28
C GLN A 210 2.95 -14.80 -11.92
N ILE A 211 4.28 -14.73 -12.02
CA ILE A 211 5.03 -13.51 -11.78
C ILE A 211 5.05 -12.62 -13.03
N LYS A 212 5.29 -13.23 -14.18
CA LYS A 212 5.28 -12.51 -15.46
C LYS A 212 3.85 -12.46 -15.98
N ARG A 213 3.23 -11.29 -15.85
CA ARG A 213 1.87 -11.05 -16.34
C ARG A 213 1.87 -9.95 -17.39
N THR A 214 0.99 -10.09 -18.36
CA THR A 214 0.65 -9.07 -19.36
C THR A 214 -0.76 -8.53 -19.17
N LYS A 215 -1.51 -9.09 -18.22
CA LYS A 215 -2.91 -8.72 -17.94
C LYS A 215 -3.08 -8.41 -16.46
N ALA A 216 -4.03 -7.52 -16.18
CA ALA A 216 -4.52 -7.22 -14.83
C ALA A 216 -5.00 -8.48 -14.09
N TYR A 217 -5.03 -8.42 -12.76
CA TYR A 217 -5.58 -9.50 -11.93
C TYR A 217 -7.10 -9.55 -12.08
N SER A 218 -7.66 -10.76 -12.16
CA SER A 218 -9.12 -10.95 -12.15
C SER A 218 -9.70 -10.68 -10.75
N ALA A 219 -10.99 -10.42 -10.68
CA ALA A 219 -11.68 -10.22 -9.42
C ALA A 219 -11.55 -11.44 -8.49
N ASP A 220 -11.59 -12.66 -9.03
CA ASP A 220 -11.45 -13.90 -8.26
C ASP A 220 -10.04 -14.08 -7.70
N GLU A 221 -9.00 -13.72 -8.49
CA GLU A 221 -7.62 -13.75 -8.00
C GLU A 221 -7.41 -12.77 -6.85
N LEU A 222 -7.92 -11.54 -6.98
CA LEU A 222 -7.84 -10.52 -5.92
C LEU A 222 -8.63 -10.95 -4.67
N ALA A 223 -9.84 -11.47 -4.86
CA ALA A 223 -10.65 -12.00 -3.76
C ALA A 223 -9.92 -13.15 -3.03
N SER A 224 -9.25 -14.04 -3.77
CA SER A 224 -8.42 -15.09 -3.19
C SER A 224 -7.26 -14.54 -2.35
N VAL A 225 -6.58 -13.47 -2.84
CA VAL A 225 -5.51 -12.83 -2.08
C VAL A 225 -6.06 -12.18 -0.81
N PHE A 226 -7.17 -11.44 -0.87
CA PHE A 226 -7.82 -10.86 0.31
C PHE A 226 -8.20 -11.93 1.34
N ASN A 227 -8.87 -12.98 0.88
CA ASN A 227 -9.34 -14.06 1.75
C ASN A 227 -8.18 -14.79 2.45
N ASN A 228 -7.13 -15.13 1.70
CA ASN A 228 -5.99 -15.88 2.24
C ASN A 228 -5.12 -15.06 3.19
N THR A 229 -5.06 -13.73 3.01
CA THR A 229 -4.12 -12.87 3.74
C THR A 229 -4.78 -11.99 4.79
N GLY A 230 -6.08 -11.74 4.68
CA GLY A 230 -6.77 -10.75 5.52
C GLY A 230 -6.25 -9.32 5.30
N ALA A 231 -5.67 -9.05 4.12
CA ALA A 231 -5.16 -7.73 3.79
C ALA A 231 -6.26 -6.68 3.78
N ASN A 232 -5.92 -5.45 4.10
CA ASN A 232 -6.84 -4.30 3.98
C ASN A 232 -6.64 -3.58 2.65
N LEU A 233 -5.48 -3.73 2.07
CA LEU A 233 -5.10 -3.08 0.82
C LEU A 233 -4.26 -4.04 -0.04
N ILE A 234 -4.69 -4.23 -1.28
CA ILE A 234 -3.87 -4.87 -2.32
C ILE A 234 -3.46 -3.79 -3.32
N VAL A 235 -2.16 -3.71 -3.59
CA VAL A 235 -1.57 -2.80 -4.57
C VAL A 235 -1.29 -3.56 -5.84
N GLU A 236 -2.04 -3.25 -6.90
CA GLU A 236 -1.80 -3.68 -8.27
C GLU A 236 -1.15 -2.51 -9.02
N SER A 237 -0.06 -2.76 -9.74
CA SER A 237 0.61 -1.72 -10.52
C SER A 237 1.15 -2.24 -11.83
N GLU A 238 1.25 -1.34 -12.80
CA GLU A 238 1.71 -1.59 -14.16
C GLU A 238 2.68 -0.49 -14.57
N LEU A 239 3.88 -0.89 -15.00
CA LEU A 239 4.88 0.00 -15.56
C LEU A 239 4.86 -0.12 -17.09
N SER A 240 4.75 1.00 -17.78
CA SER A 240 4.73 1.11 -19.25
C SER A 240 5.53 2.34 -19.70
N GLY A 241 5.69 2.51 -21.00
CA GLY A 241 6.45 3.62 -21.59
C GLY A 241 7.81 3.20 -22.11
N SER A 242 8.74 4.14 -22.17
CA SER A 242 10.11 3.96 -22.63
C SER A 242 11.12 4.47 -21.59
N VAL A 243 12.41 4.26 -21.83
CA VAL A 243 13.48 4.76 -20.96
C VAL A 243 13.38 6.28 -20.85
N HIS A 244 13.38 6.79 -19.62
CA HIS A 244 13.18 8.20 -19.23
C HIS A 244 11.76 8.77 -19.41
N GLU A 245 10.79 7.93 -19.83
CA GLU A 245 9.38 8.32 -19.95
C GLU A 245 8.49 7.21 -19.42
N TYR A 246 8.64 6.91 -18.13
CA TYR A 246 7.89 5.84 -17.48
C TYR A 246 6.51 6.31 -17.03
N LYS A 247 5.53 5.47 -17.26
CA LYS A 247 4.16 5.59 -16.76
C LYS A 247 3.88 4.44 -15.81
N LEU A 248 3.72 4.73 -14.53
CA LEU A 248 3.31 3.77 -13.50
C LEU A 248 1.82 3.94 -13.21
N SER A 249 1.00 3.06 -13.76
CA SER A 249 -0.42 2.97 -13.44
C SER A 249 -0.60 2.12 -12.20
N TYR A 250 -1.54 2.47 -11.33
CA TYR A 250 -1.80 1.68 -10.13
C TYR A 250 -3.29 1.61 -9.80
N LYS A 251 -3.67 0.53 -9.13
CA LYS A 251 -4.96 0.32 -8.49
C LYS A 251 -4.71 -0.08 -7.04
N LEU A 252 -5.33 0.63 -6.14
CA LEU A 252 -5.34 0.36 -4.71
C LEU A 252 -6.70 -0.28 -4.40
N HIS A 253 -6.70 -1.60 -4.26
CA HIS A 253 -7.91 -2.36 -3.96
C HIS A 253 -8.10 -2.44 -2.46
N PHE A 254 -9.12 -1.78 -1.96
CA PHE A 254 -9.65 -1.95 -0.61
C PHE A 254 -10.79 -2.97 -0.66
N GLN A 255 -11.27 -3.45 0.49
CA GLN A 255 -12.34 -4.45 0.52
C GLN A 255 -13.64 -4.01 -0.21
N HIS A 256 -13.96 -2.71 -0.19
CA HIS A 256 -15.19 -2.16 -0.74
C HIS A 256 -15.00 -0.98 -1.70
N ASP A 257 -13.75 -0.64 -2.02
CA ASP A 257 -13.42 0.51 -2.87
C ASP A 257 -12.14 0.25 -3.67
N VAL A 258 -12.01 0.91 -4.80
CA VAL A 258 -10.79 0.86 -5.62
C VAL A 258 -10.37 2.27 -6.00
N LYS A 259 -9.15 2.66 -5.59
CA LYS A 259 -8.53 3.91 -6.02
C LYS A 259 -7.59 3.64 -7.19
N VAL A 260 -7.74 4.40 -8.24
CA VAL A 260 -6.89 4.28 -9.43
C VAL A 260 -6.09 5.55 -9.64
N GLY A 261 -4.88 5.42 -10.16
CA GLY A 261 -4.07 6.57 -10.49
C GLY A 261 -2.92 6.22 -11.43
N VAL A 262 -2.25 7.27 -11.90
CA VAL A 262 -1.13 7.18 -12.82
C VAL A 262 -0.05 8.17 -12.36
N LEU A 263 1.20 7.72 -12.40
CA LEU A 263 2.39 8.51 -12.10
C LEU A 263 3.31 8.50 -13.31
N PHE A 264 3.85 9.66 -13.65
CA PHE A 264 4.85 9.80 -14.71
C PHE A 264 6.18 10.16 -14.08
N SER A 265 7.25 9.57 -14.55
CA SER A 265 8.61 9.82 -14.07
C SER A 265 9.63 9.45 -15.16
N ASP A 266 10.76 10.10 -15.14
CA ASP A 266 11.94 9.72 -15.93
C ASP A 266 12.72 8.57 -15.30
N ASN A 267 12.37 8.19 -14.06
CA ASN A 267 13.05 7.17 -13.29
C ASN A 267 12.05 6.27 -12.55
N VAL A 268 12.25 4.95 -12.67
CA VAL A 268 11.39 3.95 -12.03
C VAL A 268 11.40 4.08 -10.49
N ASP A 269 12.56 4.35 -9.88
CA ASP A 269 12.68 4.49 -8.42
C ASP A 269 11.86 5.67 -7.90
N GLU A 270 11.84 6.81 -8.61
CA GLU A 270 11.02 7.98 -8.25
C GLU A 270 9.53 7.71 -8.41
N ALA A 271 9.13 6.98 -9.46
CA ALA A 271 7.75 6.53 -9.62
C ALA A 271 7.31 5.67 -8.45
N LEU A 272 8.15 4.72 -8.01
CA LEU A 272 7.89 3.86 -6.85
C LEU A 272 7.86 4.65 -5.52
N ILE A 273 8.72 5.65 -5.34
CA ILE A 273 8.69 6.55 -4.18
C ILE A 273 7.36 7.32 -4.15
N SER A 274 6.92 7.81 -5.29
CA SER A 274 5.67 8.57 -5.42
C SER A 274 4.45 7.68 -5.15
N LEU A 275 4.48 6.43 -5.62
CA LEU A 275 3.44 5.44 -5.30
C LEU A 275 3.46 5.09 -3.81
N ALA A 276 4.63 4.87 -3.21
CA ALA A 276 4.75 4.62 -1.77
C ALA A 276 4.18 5.77 -0.93
N LYS A 277 4.46 7.03 -1.30
CA LYS A 277 3.87 8.21 -0.65
C LYS A 277 2.34 8.18 -0.73
N THR A 278 1.80 7.89 -1.90
CA THR A 278 0.36 7.80 -2.12
C THR A 278 -0.26 6.73 -1.22
N ILE A 279 0.33 5.54 -1.17
CA ILE A 279 -0.14 4.43 -0.33
C ILE A 279 -0.09 4.81 1.16
N LEU A 280 1.03 5.39 1.64
CA LEU A 280 1.17 5.79 3.04
C LEU A 280 0.15 6.86 3.45
N VAL A 281 -0.19 7.79 2.56
CA VAL A 281 -1.27 8.77 2.83
C VAL A 281 -2.60 8.07 3.06
N TYR A 282 -2.96 7.05 2.26
CA TYR A 282 -4.18 6.27 2.47
C TYR A 282 -4.13 5.39 3.72
N GLN A 283 -2.95 4.96 4.16
CA GLN A 283 -2.76 4.13 5.36
C GLN A 283 -2.56 4.95 6.64
N GLY A 284 -2.54 6.28 6.55
CA GLY A 284 -2.24 7.15 7.71
C GLY A 284 -0.78 7.07 8.18
N GLY A 285 0.11 6.53 7.35
CA GLY A 285 1.52 6.33 7.64
C GLY A 285 2.36 7.60 7.52
N LYS A 286 3.57 7.59 8.11
CA LYS A 286 4.51 8.73 8.09
C LYS A 286 5.32 8.74 6.80
N VAL A 287 5.10 9.73 5.96
CA VAL A 287 5.78 9.90 4.65
C VAL A 287 7.27 10.28 4.81
N GLU A 288 7.67 10.86 5.93
CA GLU A 288 9.04 11.32 6.18
C GLU A 288 10.08 10.20 6.18
N GLN A 289 9.67 8.97 6.43
CA GLN A 289 10.55 7.79 6.49
C GLN A 289 10.96 7.25 5.12
N LEU A 290 10.41 7.77 4.02
CA LEU A 290 10.71 7.31 2.64
C LEU A 290 12.05 7.80 2.08
N ARG A 291 12.76 8.69 2.78
CA ARG A 291 14.02 9.31 2.29
C ARG A 291 15.22 8.36 2.27
N VAL A 292 15.14 7.20 2.89
CA VAL A 292 16.25 6.25 2.92
C VAL A 292 16.27 5.42 1.64
N LYS A 293 17.43 5.44 0.97
CA LYS A 293 17.63 4.64 -0.26
C LYS A 293 17.45 3.15 0.08
N PHE A 294 16.53 2.49 -0.58
CA PHE A 294 16.34 1.05 -0.55
C PHE A 294 16.59 0.52 -1.96
N GLU A 295 17.48 -0.41 -2.09
CA GLU A 295 17.78 -1.10 -3.34
C GLU A 295 17.45 -2.58 -3.19
N SER A 296 16.61 -3.10 -4.11
CA SER A 296 16.20 -4.50 -4.06
C SER A 296 17.33 -5.42 -4.51
N GLU A 297 17.61 -6.43 -3.72
CA GLU A 297 18.50 -7.54 -4.09
C GLU A 297 17.87 -8.49 -5.12
N LEU A 298 16.60 -8.27 -5.50
CA LEU A 298 15.88 -9.07 -6.50
C LEU A 298 15.81 -8.40 -7.89
N LYS A 299 16.66 -7.41 -8.17
CA LYS A 299 16.70 -6.73 -9.48
C LYS A 299 17.27 -7.55 -10.62
N ASN A 300 17.91 -8.68 -10.34
CA ASN A 300 18.57 -9.50 -11.36
C ASN A 300 17.55 -10.33 -12.16
N GLU A 301 17.61 -10.24 -13.49
CA GLU A 301 16.72 -10.95 -14.40
C GLU A 301 16.77 -12.48 -14.22
N MET A 302 17.97 -13.02 -13.95
CA MET A 302 18.14 -14.46 -13.74
C MET A 302 17.33 -14.97 -12.55
N ILE A 303 17.11 -14.15 -11.50
CA ILE A 303 16.28 -14.50 -10.37
C ILE A 303 14.81 -14.67 -10.83
N HIS A 304 14.32 -13.77 -11.67
CA HIS A 304 12.97 -13.85 -12.24
C HIS A 304 12.78 -15.14 -13.04
N ARG A 305 13.74 -15.43 -13.90
CA ARG A 305 13.70 -16.64 -14.73
C ARG A 305 13.79 -17.90 -13.88
N ALA A 306 14.63 -17.90 -12.84
CA ALA A 306 14.75 -19.02 -11.90
C ALA A 306 13.42 -19.29 -11.17
N ILE A 307 12.73 -18.25 -10.68
CA ILE A 307 11.44 -18.41 -9.99
C ILE A 307 10.35 -18.91 -10.98
N ALA A 308 10.35 -18.44 -12.23
CA ALA A 308 9.46 -18.96 -13.27
C ALA A 308 9.69 -20.46 -13.52
N LEU A 309 10.93 -20.86 -13.71
CA LEU A 309 11.31 -22.27 -13.91
C LEU A 309 10.96 -23.15 -12.71
N GLN A 310 11.14 -22.65 -11.49
CA GLN A 310 10.74 -23.35 -10.26
C GLN A 310 9.24 -23.62 -10.22
N LYS A 311 8.41 -22.64 -10.59
CA LYS A 311 6.95 -22.81 -10.71
C LYS A 311 6.55 -23.80 -11.81
N GLU A 312 7.32 -23.88 -12.87
CA GLU A 312 7.19 -24.87 -13.95
C GLU A 312 7.76 -26.25 -13.57
N LYS A 313 8.23 -26.44 -12.33
CA LYS A 313 8.90 -27.66 -11.82
C LYS A 313 10.19 -28.02 -12.53
N GLN A 314 10.82 -27.09 -13.24
CA GLN A 314 12.14 -27.23 -13.85
C GLN A 314 13.25 -26.94 -12.83
N LEU A 315 13.30 -27.72 -11.76
CA LEU A 315 14.06 -27.43 -10.54
C LEU A 315 15.59 -27.34 -10.78
N VAL A 316 16.14 -28.18 -11.63
CA VAL A 316 17.58 -28.19 -11.92
C VAL A 316 18.02 -26.89 -12.59
N ALA A 317 17.28 -26.46 -13.62
CA ALA A 317 17.57 -25.21 -14.33
C ALA A 317 17.35 -23.98 -13.43
N ALA A 318 16.30 -23.99 -12.60
CA ALA A 318 16.02 -22.95 -11.63
C ALA A 318 17.17 -22.80 -10.61
N ASN A 319 17.62 -23.90 -10.01
CA ASN A 319 18.74 -23.90 -9.07
C ASN A 319 20.03 -23.39 -9.72
N GLN A 320 20.33 -23.82 -10.96
CA GLN A 320 21.53 -23.40 -11.67
C GLN A 320 21.56 -21.89 -11.92
N LEU A 321 20.43 -21.29 -12.29
CA LEU A 321 20.34 -19.84 -12.45
C LEU A 321 20.62 -19.10 -11.14
N LEU A 322 20.07 -19.53 -10.00
CA LEU A 322 20.37 -18.90 -8.72
C LEU A 322 21.82 -19.09 -8.28
N ILE A 323 22.43 -20.23 -8.60
CA ILE A 323 23.87 -20.46 -8.37
C ILE A 323 24.68 -19.45 -9.17
N SER A 324 24.37 -19.28 -10.47
CA SER A 324 25.05 -18.29 -11.32
C SER A 324 24.86 -16.84 -10.82
N VAL A 325 23.67 -16.52 -10.26
CA VAL A 325 23.50 -15.21 -9.60
C VAL A 325 24.43 -15.05 -8.41
N LEU A 326 24.62 -16.09 -7.59
CA LEU A 326 25.51 -16.03 -6.42
C LEU A 326 26.99 -15.98 -6.81
N GLU A 327 27.37 -16.49 -7.97
CA GLU A 327 28.72 -16.32 -8.54
C GLU A 327 28.98 -14.85 -8.92
N LEU A 328 27.98 -14.18 -9.50
CA LEU A 328 28.06 -12.77 -9.89
C LEU A 328 27.87 -11.81 -8.70
N GLU A 329 26.99 -12.18 -7.79
CA GLU A 329 26.58 -11.38 -6.63
C GLU A 329 26.83 -12.15 -5.32
N PRO A 330 28.09 -12.39 -4.90
CA PRO A 330 28.40 -13.26 -3.75
C PRO A 330 27.86 -12.78 -2.40
N LYS A 331 27.37 -11.53 -2.31
CA LYS A 331 26.77 -10.94 -1.11
C LYS A 331 25.24 -10.89 -1.14
N ASN A 332 24.62 -11.46 -2.18
CA ASN A 332 23.17 -11.50 -2.31
C ASN A 332 22.57 -12.60 -1.41
N ASN A 333 22.39 -12.28 -0.12
CA ASN A 333 21.91 -13.24 0.87
C ASN A 333 20.42 -13.56 0.74
N ARG A 334 19.65 -12.75 0.03
CA ARG A 334 18.25 -13.09 -0.31
C ARG A 334 18.19 -14.24 -1.32
N VAL A 335 19.05 -14.23 -2.32
CA VAL A 335 19.16 -15.34 -3.27
C VAL A 335 19.66 -16.61 -2.58
N ARG A 336 20.61 -16.49 -1.63
CA ARG A 336 21.04 -17.65 -0.81
C ARG A 336 19.87 -18.23 -0.03
N LEU A 337 19.06 -17.40 0.61
CA LEU A 337 17.88 -17.85 1.35
C LEU A 337 16.90 -18.58 0.43
N LEU A 338 16.59 -18.01 -0.73
CA LEU A 338 15.67 -18.58 -1.69
C LEU A 338 16.17 -19.95 -2.19
N LEU A 339 17.45 -20.04 -2.56
CA LEU A 339 18.06 -21.29 -3.01
C LEU A 339 18.11 -22.34 -1.88
N ALA A 340 18.42 -21.92 -0.65
CA ALA A 340 18.41 -22.80 0.51
C ALA A 340 17.00 -23.37 0.79
N GLN A 341 15.96 -22.55 0.65
CA GLN A 341 14.56 -22.99 0.77
C GLN A 341 14.25 -24.08 -0.27
N TRP A 342 14.62 -23.85 -1.53
CA TRP A 342 14.40 -24.84 -2.59
C TRP A 342 15.19 -26.14 -2.36
N PHE A 343 16.42 -26.04 -1.83
CA PHE A 343 17.18 -27.22 -1.45
C PHE A 343 16.55 -28.00 -0.29
N VAL A 344 15.93 -27.31 0.69
CA VAL A 344 15.16 -27.98 1.75
C VAL A 344 13.96 -28.71 1.16
N GLU A 345 13.18 -28.08 0.30
CA GLU A 345 12.05 -28.71 -0.41
C GLU A 345 12.48 -29.95 -1.20
N GLN A 346 13.66 -29.90 -1.83
CA GLN A 346 14.24 -31.00 -2.58
C GLN A 346 14.99 -32.02 -1.72
N LYS A 347 14.93 -31.91 -0.37
CA LYS A 347 15.65 -32.77 0.60
C LYS A 347 17.19 -32.73 0.49
N MET A 348 17.75 -31.69 -0.12
CA MET A 348 19.19 -31.45 -0.26
C MET A 348 19.74 -30.68 0.95
N LEU A 349 19.52 -31.21 2.17
CA LEU A 349 19.67 -30.50 3.46
C LEU A 349 21.12 -30.00 3.70
N SER A 350 22.14 -30.76 3.30
CA SER A 350 23.54 -30.32 3.46
C SER A 350 23.86 -29.09 2.65
N ARG A 351 23.44 -29.07 1.37
CA ARG A 351 23.64 -27.90 0.50
C ARG A 351 22.90 -26.66 0.97
N ALA A 352 21.66 -26.85 1.47
CA ALA A 352 20.89 -25.78 2.09
C ALA A 352 21.64 -25.18 3.29
N ARG A 353 22.22 -26.04 4.14
CA ARG A 353 22.95 -25.59 5.33
C ARG A 353 24.21 -24.80 4.98
N GLU A 354 24.99 -25.25 4.03
CA GLU A 354 26.19 -24.52 3.55
C GLU A 354 25.85 -23.09 3.11
N LEU A 355 24.77 -22.91 2.34
CA LEU A 355 24.32 -21.59 1.92
C LEU A 355 23.90 -20.71 3.10
N LEU A 356 23.18 -21.29 4.07
CA LEU A 356 22.69 -20.58 5.25
C LEU A 356 23.84 -20.19 6.19
N ASP A 357 24.86 -21.03 6.35
CA ASP A 357 26.04 -20.73 7.16
C ASP A 357 26.81 -19.53 6.58
N VAL A 358 27.00 -19.49 5.25
CA VAL A 358 27.60 -18.33 4.58
C VAL A 358 26.75 -17.07 4.77
N ALA A 359 25.43 -17.18 4.61
CA ALA A 359 24.54 -16.02 4.76
C ALA A 359 24.56 -15.48 6.20
N ILE A 360 24.51 -16.32 7.21
CA ILE A 360 24.58 -15.94 8.62
C ILE A 360 25.89 -15.19 8.89
N THR A 361 27.03 -15.76 8.50
CA THR A 361 28.35 -15.13 8.71
C THR A 361 28.45 -13.75 8.04
N GLN A 362 27.84 -13.57 6.87
CA GLN A 362 27.86 -12.29 6.14
C GLN A 362 26.89 -11.24 6.72
N GLU A 363 25.86 -11.67 7.47
CA GLU A 363 24.82 -10.78 8.00
C GLU A 363 24.99 -10.44 9.49
N GLU A 364 25.79 -11.18 10.26
CA GLU A 364 25.94 -10.97 11.70
C GLU A 364 26.36 -9.55 12.09
N ASP A 365 27.12 -8.87 11.23
CA ASP A 365 27.59 -7.50 11.45
C ASP A 365 26.67 -6.40 10.91
N LYS A 366 25.51 -6.75 10.29
CA LYS A 366 24.63 -5.79 9.66
C LYS A 366 23.44 -5.41 10.53
N SER A 367 23.14 -4.11 10.61
CA SER A 367 22.01 -3.58 11.40
C SER A 367 20.61 -3.90 10.84
N GLN A 368 20.52 -4.39 9.61
CA GLN A 368 19.27 -4.75 8.92
C GLN A 368 19.27 -6.21 8.44
N ALA A 369 20.00 -7.06 9.14
CA ALA A 369 20.06 -8.48 8.82
C ALA A 369 18.70 -9.16 9.05
N ARG A 370 18.37 -10.11 8.17
CA ARG A 370 17.19 -11.00 8.33
C ARG A 370 17.61 -12.32 8.97
N LEU A 371 18.40 -12.23 10.02
CA LEU A 371 19.02 -13.39 10.69
C LEU A 371 17.98 -14.38 11.21
N GLY A 372 16.83 -13.90 11.68
CA GLY A 372 15.73 -14.75 12.14
C GLY A 372 15.31 -15.80 11.09
N ARG A 373 15.27 -15.40 9.83
CA ARG A 373 14.91 -16.29 8.70
C ARG A 373 15.97 -17.34 8.40
N PHE A 374 17.26 -16.94 8.41
CA PHE A 374 18.37 -17.87 8.15
C PHE A 374 18.48 -18.91 9.24
N TYR A 375 18.36 -18.51 10.51
CA TYR A 375 18.37 -19.44 11.65
C TYR A 375 17.16 -20.41 11.62
N TYR A 376 15.98 -19.94 11.24
CA TYR A 376 14.81 -20.81 11.04
C TYR A 376 15.09 -21.91 10.02
N TRP A 377 15.49 -21.53 8.81
CA TRP A 377 15.72 -22.50 7.74
C TRP A 377 16.89 -23.44 8.08
N ARG A 378 17.92 -22.95 8.78
CA ARG A 378 18.99 -23.82 9.29
C ARG A 378 18.47 -24.83 10.30
N ALA A 379 17.58 -24.44 11.21
CA ALA A 379 16.92 -25.35 12.13
C ALA A 379 16.12 -26.44 11.39
N ILE A 380 15.39 -26.05 10.32
CA ILE A 380 14.63 -27.02 9.51
C ILE A 380 15.58 -28.07 8.87
N THR A 381 16.78 -27.69 8.47
CA THR A 381 17.75 -28.70 7.96
C THR A 381 18.23 -29.70 9.01
N LEU A 382 18.04 -29.41 10.29
CA LEU A 382 18.47 -30.22 11.43
C LEU A 382 17.31 -30.93 12.13
N PHE A 383 16.08 -30.63 11.73
CA PHE A 383 14.86 -30.98 12.48
C PHE A 383 14.76 -32.49 12.79
N ASP A 384 14.98 -33.33 11.77
CA ASP A 384 14.83 -34.79 11.90
C ASP A 384 16.12 -35.48 12.35
N THR A 385 17.28 -34.82 12.26
CA THR A 385 18.56 -35.48 12.50
C THR A 385 19.27 -35.04 13.78
N ALA A 386 18.98 -33.86 14.29
CA ALA A 386 19.66 -33.25 15.42
C ALA A 386 18.72 -32.30 16.18
N ALA A 387 17.68 -32.84 16.79
CA ALA A 387 16.59 -32.05 17.43
C ALA A 387 17.08 -31.01 18.45
N GLU A 388 18.10 -31.34 19.27
CA GLU A 388 18.67 -30.37 20.23
C GLU A 388 19.34 -29.20 19.55
N LYS A 389 20.09 -29.45 18.47
CA LYS A 389 20.71 -28.36 17.67
C LYS A 389 19.63 -27.55 16.96
N ALA A 390 18.61 -28.21 16.38
CA ALA A 390 17.46 -27.52 15.79
C ALA A 390 16.77 -26.60 16.80
N MET A 391 16.59 -27.04 18.04
CA MET A 391 16.01 -26.21 19.11
C MET A 391 16.83 -24.94 19.37
N LEU A 392 18.15 -25.06 19.48
CA LEU A 392 19.03 -23.90 19.66
C LEU A 392 18.96 -22.89 18.48
N GLU A 393 18.87 -23.40 17.25
CA GLU A 393 18.72 -22.56 16.08
C GLU A 393 17.35 -21.87 16.06
N LEU A 394 16.28 -22.54 16.47
CA LEU A 394 14.95 -21.94 16.61
C LEU A 394 14.92 -20.86 17.70
N ASP A 395 15.66 -21.01 18.79
CA ASP A 395 15.80 -19.97 19.83
C ASP A 395 16.48 -18.72 19.28
N LYS A 396 17.51 -18.88 18.46
CA LYS A 396 18.14 -17.77 17.75
C LYS A 396 17.17 -17.13 16.75
N SER A 397 16.45 -17.95 15.98
CA SER A 397 15.42 -17.48 15.06
C SER A 397 14.41 -16.60 15.76
N LEU A 398 13.83 -17.04 16.87
CA LEU A 398 12.88 -16.25 17.68
C LEU A 398 13.49 -14.94 18.18
N THR A 399 14.73 -15.00 18.68
CA THR A 399 15.43 -13.83 19.20
C THR A 399 15.63 -12.76 18.14
N TYR A 400 16.10 -13.14 16.95
CA TYR A 400 16.34 -12.22 15.85
C TYR A 400 15.02 -11.75 15.20
N SER A 401 14.06 -12.65 14.97
CA SER A 401 12.75 -12.28 14.43
C SER A 401 11.98 -11.31 15.33
N LEU A 402 12.16 -11.39 16.65
CA LEU A 402 11.60 -10.42 17.58
C LEU A 402 12.23 -9.03 17.41
N LYS A 403 13.56 -8.96 17.29
CA LYS A 403 14.29 -7.70 17.04
C LYS A 403 13.90 -7.08 15.69
N GLU A 404 13.67 -7.92 14.69
CA GLU A 404 13.31 -7.54 13.31
C GLU A 404 11.79 -7.28 13.15
N SER A 405 10.99 -7.53 14.20
CA SER A 405 9.52 -7.48 14.16
C SER A 405 8.91 -8.38 13.07
N ASP A 406 9.57 -9.49 12.75
CA ASP A 406 9.13 -10.46 11.74
C ASP A 406 8.16 -11.49 12.34
N SER A 407 6.90 -11.08 12.53
CA SER A 407 5.86 -11.91 13.14
C SER A 407 5.62 -13.23 12.40
N LEU A 408 5.87 -13.28 11.09
CA LEU A 408 5.71 -14.52 10.31
C LEU A 408 6.74 -15.59 10.75
N TYR A 409 8.01 -15.20 10.88
CA TYR A 409 9.05 -16.13 11.32
C TYR A 409 9.00 -16.40 12.82
N LEU A 410 8.45 -15.48 13.63
CA LEU A 410 8.07 -15.80 15.01
C LEU A 410 7.02 -16.92 15.07
N ALA A 411 6.01 -16.89 14.21
CA ALA A 411 5.01 -17.95 14.13
C ALA A 411 5.61 -19.28 13.65
N TYR A 412 6.40 -19.25 12.58
CA TYR A 412 7.02 -20.47 12.04
C TYR A 412 7.99 -21.13 13.03
N ALA A 413 8.85 -20.33 13.67
CA ALA A 413 9.78 -20.85 14.66
C ALA A 413 9.07 -21.40 15.90
N SER A 414 7.99 -20.75 16.36
CA SER A 414 7.15 -21.23 17.46
C SER A 414 6.48 -22.56 17.12
N LEU A 415 5.93 -22.69 15.91
CA LEU A 415 5.33 -23.93 15.43
C LEU A 415 6.34 -25.08 15.41
N ALA A 416 7.52 -24.85 14.85
CA ALA A 416 8.59 -25.85 14.79
C ALA A 416 9.04 -26.27 16.20
N LYS A 417 9.21 -25.31 17.13
CA LYS A 417 9.52 -25.63 18.54
C LYS A 417 8.41 -26.43 19.21
N GLY A 418 7.15 -26.07 18.97
CA GLY A 418 6.01 -26.83 19.48
C GLY A 418 6.06 -28.28 19.07
N LYS A 419 6.33 -28.57 17.80
CA LYS A 419 6.50 -29.93 17.28
C LYS A 419 7.68 -30.66 17.92
N LEU A 420 8.84 -30.03 18.11
CA LEU A 420 9.99 -30.64 18.79
C LEU A 420 9.70 -30.92 20.26
N TYR A 421 8.97 -30.04 20.97
CA TYR A 421 8.56 -30.27 22.35
C TYR A 421 7.57 -31.45 22.44
N GLN A 422 6.59 -31.54 21.55
CA GLN A 422 5.63 -32.65 21.47
C GLN A 422 6.36 -33.96 21.23
N LEU A 423 7.28 -34.04 20.26
CA LEU A 423 8.11 -35.24 20.02
C LEU A 423 8.98 -35.60 21.22
N SER A 424 9.36 -34.64 22.05
CA SER A 424 10.17 -34.84 23.25
C SER A 424 9.32 -35.11 24.51
N GLY A 425 8.00 -35.27 24.40
CA GLY A 425 7.08 -35.49 25.53
C GLY A 425 6.89 -34.27 26.44
N LYS A 426 7.33 -33.08 26.05
CA LYS A 426 7.23 -31.84 26.84
C LYS A 426 5.93 -31.10 26.51
N MET A 427 4.78 -31.68 26.87
CA MET A 427 3.47 -31.24 26.37
C MET A 427 3.09 -29.82 26.75
N GLU A 428 3.34 -29.36 27.99
CA GLU A 428 3.06 -27.97 28.41
C GLU A 428 3.85 -26.93 27.58
N LYS A 429 5.13 -27.27 27.25
CA LYS A 429 5.93 -26.38 26.38
C LYS A 429 5.47 -26.41 24.92
N ALA A 430 5.00 -27.56 24.45
CA ALA A 430 4.43 -27.71 23.12
C ALA A 430 3.15 -26.87 22.98
N GLU A 431 2.23 -26.98 23.95
CA GLU A 431 1.01 -26.16 23.99
C GLU A 431 1.31 -24.65 23.94
N THR A 432 2.20 -24.22 24.85
CA THR A 432 2.62 -22.79 24.88
C THR A 432 3.16 -22.33 23.52
N ALA A 433 3.98 -23.15 22.86
CA ALA A 433 4.57 -22.81 21.57
C ALA A 433 3.49 -22.75 20.45
N PHE A 434 2.52 -23.65 20.44
CA PHE A 434 1.41 -23.63 19.49
C PHE A 434 0.47 -22.44 19.72
N LEU A 435 0.19 -22.08 20.98
CA LEU A 435 -0.56 -20.86 21.30
C LEU A 435 0.17 -19.58 20.87
N ASN A 436 1.50 -19.54 21.02
CA ASN A 436 2.31 -18.43 20.51
C ASN A 436 2.24 -18.34 18.98
N THR A 437 2.25 -19.49 18.28
CA THR A 437 2.04 -19.54 16.82
C THR A 437 0.72 -18.86 16.44
N LEU A 438 -0.37 -19.22 17.12
CA LEU A 438 -1.68 -18.63 16.90
C LEU A 438 -1.66 -17.12 17.15
N ASN A 439 -1.03 -16.67 18.23
CA ASN A 439 -0.97 -15.26 18.60
C ASN A 439 -0.16 -14.44 17.58
N PHE A 440 0.96 -14.96 17.07
CA PHE A 440 1.74 -14.26 16.04
C PHE A 440 0.98 -14.16 14.71
N HIS A 441 0.25 -15.19 14.30
CA HIS A 441 -0.60 -15.10 13.12
C HIS A 441 -1.79 -14.14 13.31
N ARG A 442 -2.36 -14.06 14.50
CA ARG A 442 -3.37 -13.03 14.85
C ARG A 442 -2.79 -11.63 14.76
N ALA A 443 -1.56 -11.40 15.22
CA ALA A 443 -0.91 -10.10 15.18
C ALA A 443 -0.70 -9.57 13.75
N ILE A 444 -0.61 -10.46 12.75
CA ILE A 444 -0.51 -10.08 11.33
C ILE A 444 -1.84 -10.23 10.56
N PHE A 445 -2.93 -10.55 11.26
CA PHE A 445 -4.25 -10.75 10.66
C PHE A 445 -4.24 -11.74 9.48
N CYS A 446 -3.52 -12.88 9.61
CA CYS A 446 -3.39 -13.87 8.55
C CYS A 446 -4.42 -15.01 8.75
N PRO A 447 -5.58 -15.03 8.05
CA PRO A 447 -6.61 -16.05 8.24
C PRO A 447 -6.09 -17.47 7.98
N MET A 448 -5.27 -17.66 6.96
CA MET A 448 -4.62 -18.95 6.65
C MET A 448 -3.77 -19.45 7.84
N GLY A 449 -2.89 -18.59 8.35
CA GLY A 449 -2.01 -18.94 9.49
C GLY A 449 -2.80 -19.17 10.79
N ILE A 450 -3.84 -18.37 11.05
CA ILE A 450 -4.73 -18.54 12.21
C ILE A 450 -5.45 -19.89 12.11
N SER A 451 -6.01 -20.23 10.96
CA SER A 451 -6.71 -21.50 10.75
C SER A 451 -5.77 -22.68 10.90
N THR A 452 -4.59 -22.65 10.29
CA THR A 452 -3.56 -23.69 10.42
C THR A 452 -3.12 -23.87 11.88
N ALA A 453 -2.86 -22.79 12.61
CA ALA A 453 -2.48 -22.86 14.02
C ALA A 453 -3.59 -23.46 14.90
N LYS A 454 -4.86 -23.14 14.62
CA LYS A 454 -6.00 -23.74 15.30
C LYS A 454 -6.13 -25.25 15.00
N LEU A 455 -5.88 -25.66 13.75
CA LEU A 455 -5.90 -27.09 13.39
C LEU A 455 -4.79 -27.85 14.10
N VAL A 456 -3.59 -27.29 14.19
CA VAL A 456 -2.48 -27.89 14.94
C VAL A 456 -2.83 -28.02 16.43
N LEU A 457 -3.47 -27.01 17.02
CA LEU A 457 -3.95 -27.07 18.41
C LEU A 457 -5.06 -28.13 18.61
N ALA A 458 -5.99 -28.21 17.64
CA ALA A 458 -7.04 -29.25 17.68
C ALA A 458 -6.44 -30.67 17.65
N GLU A 459 -5.46 -30.90 16.76
CA GLU A 459 -4.73 -32.17 16.69
C GLU A 459 -3.99 -32.48 18.00
N PHE A 460 -3.24 -31.52 18.52
CA PHE A 460 -2.50 -31.59 19.75
C PHE A 460 -3.41 -31.98 20.94
N TYR A 461 -4.54 -31.29 21.12
CA TYR A 461 -5.48 -31.58 22.21
C TYR A 461 -6.16 -32.95 22.07
N ARG A 462 -6.47 -33.37 20.82
CA ARG A 462 -7.03 -34.69 20.57
C ARG A 462 -6.07 -35.81 20.95
N GLU A 463 -4.80 -35.70 20.56
CA GLU A 463 -3.76 -36.67 20.89
C GLU A 463 -3.50 -36.76 22.40
N ASN A 464 -3.71 -35.66 23.13
CA ASN A 464 -3.57 -35.60 24.59
C ASN A 464 -4.87 -35.87 25.33
N GLY A 465 -5.93 -36.41 24.66
CA GLY A 465 -7.19 -36.84 25.26
C GLY A 465 -8.15 -35.71 25.65
N ASN A 466 -7.85 -34.45 25.32
CA ASN A 466 -8.74 -33.32 25.58
C ASN A 466 -9.66 -33.06 24.38
N VAL A 467 -10.67 -33.89 24.23
CA VAL A 467 -11.61 -33.85 23.10
C VAL A 467 -12.39 -32.52 23.07
N ALA A 468 -12.77 -31.98 24.23
CA ALA A 468 -13.55 -30.75 24.28
C ALA A 468 -12.79 -29.54 23.68
N LEU A 469 -11.52 -29.33 24.06
CA LEU A 469 -10.69 -28.30 23.47
C LEU A 469 -10.36 -28.58 22.00
N SER A 470 -10.13 -29.84 21.64
CA SER A 470 -9.94 -30.24 20.24
C SER A 470 -11.12 -29.78 19.36
N ASP A 471 -12.35 -30.09 19.78
CA ASP A 471 -13.56 -29.75 19.04
C ASP A 471 -13.77 -28.24 18.96
N GLU A 472 -13.47 -27.47 20.02
CA GLU A 472 -13.53 -26.03 20.05
C GLU A 472 -12.60 -25.42 19.01
N PHE A 473 -11.32 -25.81 19.00
CA PHE A 473 -10.35 -25.29 18.03
C PHE A 473 -10.66 -25.73 16.59
N LEU A 474 -11.16 -26.96 16.43
CA LEU A 474 -11.56 -27.48 15.12
C LEU A 474 -12.75 -26.70 14.54
N MET A 475 -13.79 -26.44 15.33
CA MET A 475 -14.95 -25.64 14.91
C MET A 475 -14.53 -24.21 14.56
N ALA A 476 -13.72 -23.59 15.40
CA ALA A 476 -13.23 -22.25 15.15
C ALA A 476 -12.25 -22.15 13.94
N ALA A 477 -11.58 -23.24 13.57
CA ALA A 477 -10.82 -23.31 12.32
C ALA A 477 -11.74 -23.44 11.11
N ARG A 478 -12.77 -24.31 11.18
CA ARG A 478 -13.76 -24.47 10.11
C ARG A 478 -14.48 -23.19 9.78
N GLU A 479 -14.95 -22.46 10.78
CA GLU A 479 -15.61 -21.17 10.58
C GLU A 479 -14.73 -20.20 9.78
N LEU A 480 -13.43 -20.09 10.11
CA LEU A 480 -12.50 -19.24 9.36
C LEU A 480 -12.24 -19.75 7.93
N VAL A 481 -12.15 -21.08 7.76
CA VAL A 481 -11.96 -21.70 6.45
C VAL A 481 -13.16 -21.40 5.54
N GLU A 482 -14.38 -21.52 6.05
CA GLU A 482 -15.60 -21.21 5.32
C GLU A 482 -15.73 -19.71 5.04
N LEU A 483 -15.54 -18.87 6.07
CA LEU A 483 -15.65 -17.41 5.96
C LEU A 483 -14.70 -16.85 4.91
N HIS A 484 -13.46 -17.31 4.90
CA HIS A 484 -12.42 -16.82 4.00
C HIS A 484 -12.22 -17.70 2.76
N LYS A 485 -13.02 -18.76 2.56
CA LYS A 485 -12.91 -19.72 1.44
C LYS A 485 -11.48 -20.24 1.26
N LEU A 486 -10.83 -20.57 2.37
CA LEU A 486 -9.44 -21.01 2.38
C LEU A 486 -9.28 -22.42 1.79
N LYS A 487 -8.19 -22.63 1.05
CA LYS A 487 -7.75 -23.98 0.64
C LYS A 487 -6.63 -24.40 1.55
N ILE A 488 -6.95 -25.21 2.56
CA ILE A 488 -5.97 -25.74 3.53
C ILE A 488 -5.82 -27.24 3.27
N ASP A 489 -4.62 -27.66 2.94
CA ASP A 489 -4.27 -29.08 2.86
C ASP A 489 -3.75 -29.53 4.25
N HIS A 490 -4.64 -30.06 5.06
CA HIS A 490 -4.33 -30.56 6.40
C HIS A 490 -5.08 -31.88 6.63
N PRO A 491 -4.44 -32.90 7.22
CA PRO A 491 -5.06 -34.25 7.41
C PRO A 491 -6.42 -34.22 8.10
N ILE A 492 -6.66 -33.24 9.00
CA ILE A 492 -7.93 -33.10 9.72
C ILE A 492 -8.97 -32.30 8.90
N VAL A 493 -8.59 -31.67 7.78
CA VAL A 493 -9.43 -30.74 7.01
C VAL A 493 -10.02 -31.39 5.76
N ASN A 494 -9.69 -32.61 5.42
CA ASN A 494 -10.42 -33.33 4.37
C ASN A 494 -11.87 -33.60 4.82
N PHE A 495 -12.67 -32.52 4.77
CA PHE A 495 -14.07 -32.44 5.22
C PHE A 495 -15.07 -32.96 4.21
N ASN A 496 -14.71 -33.92 3.39
CA ASN A 496 -15.64 -34.65 2.56
C ASN A 496 -15.77 -36.06 3.07
N ASP A 497 -16.42 -36.20 4.22
CA ASP A 497 -17.18 -37.40 4.63
C ASP A 497 -18.25 -36.97 5.63
#